data_94985ee0d9bfbacfd12d64a2875f3d8a
#
_entry.id   94985ee0d9bfbacfd12d64a2875f3d8a
#
_cell.length_a   1.000
_cell.length_b   1.000
_cell.length_c   1.000
_cell.angle_alpha   90.00
_cell.angle_beta   90.00
_cell.angle_gamma   90.00
#
_symmetry.space_group_name_H-M   'P 1'
#
loop_
_entity.id
_entity.type
_entity.pdbx_description
1 polymer ?
#
loop_
_entity_poly.entity_id
_entity_poly.type
_entity_poly.pdbx_seq_one_letter_code
_entity_poly.pdbx_strand_id
1 'polypeptide(L)'
;MSYGKALSFAINKPLVGVNHIQGHIAANYITHKELKPPFLCLLISGGNTQLVHVKDYTEFEILGKTRDDAIGEAFDKVARVVGLGYPGGPKVDKLAKDGKPEIELPKTHFENMDFSFSGIKTAVINLHHKDPNINKADLCASFQKTVTEILIENVKKAIKLTNIKTVVLAGGVSANSYIRKSFLELEKKDIKIYMPDLKLCTDNAAMIASAGYYNYINGKRDDLALNAIPNLKL
;
A
#
# COMPACT_ATOMS: atom_id res chain seq x y z
N MET A 1 -15.71 -5.36 17.22
CA MET A 1 -15.46 -4.50 18.41
C MET A 1 -16.08 -5.04 19.70
N SER A 2 -17.32 -5.53 19.72
CA SER A 2 -17.99 -6.02 20.94
C SER A 2 -17.19 -7.07 21.71
N TYR A 3 -16.60 -8.06 21.01
CA TYR A 3 -15.76 -9.06 21.63
C TYR A 3 -14.54 -8.44 22.37
N GLY A 4 -13.81 -7.52 21.71
CA GLY A 4 -12.65 -6.86 22.31
C GLY A 4 -13.02 -6.05 23.57
N LYS A 5 -14.16 -5.35 23.54
CA LYS A 5 -14.68 -4.62 24.70
C LYS A 5 -15.05 -5.57 25.86
N ALA A 6 -15.78 -6.65 25.55
CA ALA A 6 -16.17 -7.65 26.54
C ALA A 6 -14.95 -8.31 27.18
N LEU A 7 -13.94 -8.67 26.37
CA LEU A 7 -12.71 -9.25 26.87
C LEU A 7 -11.94 -8.26 27.76
N SER A 8 -11.76 -7.02 27.30
CA SER A 8 -11.11 -5.94 28.08
C SER A 8 -11.78 -5.76 29.45
N PHE A 9 -13.11 -5.70 29.46
CA PHE A 9 -13.90 -5.62 30.69
C PHE A 9 -13.71 -6.84 31.59
N ALA A 10 -13.86 -8.05 31.04
CA ALA A 10 -13.83 -9.29 31.81
C ALA A 10 -12.47 -9.55 32.48
N ILE A 11 -11.36 -9.22 31.80
CA ILE A 11 -10.01 -9.45 32.35
C ILE A 11 -9.37 -8.18 32.95
N ASN A 12 -10.12 -7.09 33.04
CA ASN A 12 -9.68 -5.79 33.55
C ASN A 12 -8.37 -5.31 32.91
N LYS A 13 -8.31 -5.34 31.55
CA LYS A 13 -7.16 -4.86 30.77
C LYS A 13 -7.55 -3.66 29.92
N PRO A 14 -6.61 -2.70 29.70
CA PRO A 14 -6.88 -1.54 28.87
C PRO A 14 -7.31 -1.91 27.46
N LEU A 15 -8.28 -1.16 26.92
CA LEU A 15 -8.67 -1.19 25.52
C LEU A 15 -7.87 -0.14 24.75
N VAL A 16 -7.35 -0.51 23.57
CA VAL A 16 -6.64 0.42 22.68
C VAL A 16 -7.18 0.27 21.26
N GLY A 17 -7.84 1.31 20.78
CA GLY A 17 -8.28 1.40 19.39
C GLY A 17 -7.11 1.69 18.45
N VAL A 18 -7.13 1.04 17.31
CA VAL A 18 -6.08 1.16 16.29
C VAL A 18 -6.68 1.61 14.97
N ASN A 19 -6.05 2.57 14.33
CA ASN A 19 -6.36 2.91 12.94
C ASN A 19 -5.82 1.78 12.04
N HIS A 20 -6.65 1.30 11.10
CA HIS A 20 -6.31 0.20 10.19
C HIS A 20 -5.05 0.49 9.35
N ILE A 21 -4.92 1.73 8.87
CA ILE A 21 -3.78 2.18 8.08
C ILE A 21 -2.48 2.17 8.92
N GLN A 22 -2.57 2.62 10.17
CA GLN A 22 -1.47 2.52 11.12
C GLN A 22 -1.05 1.05 11.34
N GLY A 23 -2.01 0.12 11.36
CA GLY A 23 -1.75 -1.31 11.42
C GLY A 23 -0.85 -1.79 10.28
N HIS A 24 -1.18 -1.45 9.03
CA HIS A 24 -0.34 -1.81 7.88
C HIS A 24 1.08 -1.26 7.96
N ILE A 25 1.25 -0.01 8.40
CA ILE A 25 2.58 0.58 8.63
C ILE A 25 3.33 -0.24 9.69
N ALA A 26 2.67 -0.53 10.82
CA ALA A 26 3.24 -1.22 11.97
C ALA A 26 3.57 -2.70 11.71
N ALA A 27 3.02 -3.33 10.66
CA ALA A 27 3.41 -4.66 10.21
C ALA A 27 4.92 -4.76 9.93
N ASN A 28 5.53 -3.67 9.46
CA ASN A 28 6.97 -3.62 9.19
C ASN A 28 7.83 -3.73 10.45
N TYR A 29 7.36 -3.23 11.61
CA TYR A 29 8.10 -3.36 12.87
C TYR A 29 8.15 -4.81 13.39
N ILE A 30 7.26 -5.69 12.90
CA ILE A 30 7.28 -7.12 13.23
C ILE A 30 8.40 -7.80 12.46
N THR A 31 8.54 -7.50 11.16
CA THR A 31 9.58 -8.05 10.28
C THR A 31 10.95 -7.45 10.58
N HIS A 32 11.01 -6.12 10.80
CA HIS A 32 12.23 -5.34 10.91
C HIS A 32 12.33 -4.67 12.29
N LYS A 33 12.96 -5.35 13.22
CA LYS A 33 13.10 -4.86 14.62
C LYS A 33 13.97 -3.61 14.75
N GLU A 34 14.87 -3.41 13.78
CA GLU A 34 15.75 -2.24 13.68
C GLU A 34 15.08 -1.01 13.07
N LEU A 35 13.91 -1.18 12.41
CA LEU A 35 13.19 -0.06 11.78
C LEU A 35 12.65 0.90 12.82
N LYS A 36 13.07 2.16 12.71
CA LYS A 36 12.62 3.25 13.59
C LYS A 36 12.24 4.47 12.76
N PRO A 37 11.24 5.25 13.19
CA PRO A 37 10.99 6.58 12.60
C PRO A 37 12.21 7.52 12.74
N PRO A 38 12.38 8.56 11.87
CA PRO A 38 11.44 8.87 10.78
C PRO A 38 11.74 8.07 9.51
N PHE A 39 10.69 7.82 8.71
CA PHE A 39 10.79 7.21 7.38
C PHE A 39 9.60 7.60 6.48
N LEU A 40 9.73 7.35 5.18
CA LEU A 40 8.63 7.47 4.22
C LEU A 40 7.94 6.13 4.06
N CYS A 41 6.62 6.08 4.20
CA CYS A 41 5.83 4.87 3.99
C CYS A 41 4.95 5.02 2.75
N LEU A 42 5.15 4.15 1.76
CA LEU A 42 4.24 3.97 0.64
C LEU A 42 3.23 2.89 1.02
N LEU A 43 2.03 3.32 1.40
CA LEU A 43 0.91 2.44 1.70
C LEU A 43 0.12 2.16 0.42
N ILE A 44 0.05 0.89 0.02
CA ILE A 44 -0.61 0.42 -1.19
C ILE A 44 -1.47 -0.81 -0.88
N SER A 45 -2.79 -0.64 -0.94
CA SER A 45 -3.76 -1.70 -0.62
C SER A 45 -4.93 -1.71 -1.60
N GLY A 46 -5.91 -2.57 -1.38
CA GLY A 46 -7.15 -2.62 -2.16
C GLY A 46 -7.93 -1.32 -2.14
N GLY A 47 -7.97 -0.64 -0.99
CA GLY A 47 -8.77 0.58 -0.79
C GLY A 47 -7.94 1.85 -0.55
N ASN A 48 -6.62 1.76 -0.45
CA ASN A 48 -5.78 2.90 -0.12
C ASN A 48 -4.51 2.95 -0.96
N THR A 49 -4.15 4.15 -1.41
CA THR A 49 -2.83 4.48 -1.94
C THR A 49 -2.42 5.82 -1.36
N GLN A 50 -1.43 5.80 -0.49
CA GLN A 50 -0.96 6.98 0.23
C GLN A 50 0.56 6.96 0.37
N LEU A 51 1.17 8.12 0.31
CA LEU A 51 2.56 8.35 0.67
C LEU A 51 2.58 9.12 1.98
N VAL A 52 3.15 8.53 3.01
CA VAL A 52 3.08 9.00 4.39
C VAL A 52 4.49 9.25 4.92
N HIS A 53 4.73 10.41 5.50
CA HIS A 53 5.89 10.67 6.35
C HIS A 53 5.56 10.18 7.77
N VAL A 54 6.17 9.12 8.19
CA VAL A 54 6.08 8.59 9.54
C VAL A 54 7.13 9.31 10.38
N LYS A 55 6.69 10.29 11.16
CA LYS A 55 7.58 11.14 12.00
C LYS A 55 7.96 10.44 13.28
N ASP A 56 6.98 9.73 13.87
CA ASP A 56 7.15 8.88 15.04
C ASP A 56 6.18 7.69 14.93
N TYR A 57 6.26 6.74 15.84
CA TYR A 57 5.42 5.52 15.87
C TYR A 57 3.91 5.81 15.89
N THR A 58 3.51 7.00 16.32
CA THR A 58 2.11 7.45 16.40
C THR A 58 1.86 8.80 15.74
N GLU A 59 2.85 9.37 15.04
CA GLU A 59 2.75 10.65 14.34
C GLU A 59 2.98 10.47 12.84
N PHE A 60 1.97 10.85 12.05
CA PHE A 60 1.91 10.63 10.61
C PHE A 60 1.54 11.91 9.87
N GLU A 61 2.15 12.13 8.72
CA GLU A 61 1.83 13.22 7.80
C GLU A 61 1.62 12.65 6.40
N ILE A 62 0.43 12.84 5.83
CA ILE A 62 0.13 12.39 4.48
C ILE A 62 0.73 13.39 3.49
N LEU A 63 1.73 12.97 2.71
CA LEU A 63 2.37 13.77 1.68
C LEU A 63 1.62 13.73 0.34
N GLY A 64 0.95 12.61 0.05
CA GLY A 64 0.14 12.43 -1.14
C GLY A 64 -0.77 11.22 -1.02
N LYS A 65 -1.87 11.23 -1.76
CA LYS A 65 -2.86 10.15 -1.78
C LYS A 65 -3.48 10.01 -3.16
N THR A 66 -4.14 8.89 -3.42
CA THR A 66 -4.91 8.76 -4.66
C THR A 66 -6.11 9.71 -4.68
N ARG A 67 -6.37 10.29 -5.85
CA ARG A 67 -7.54 11.14 -6.11
C ARG A 67 -8.74 10.36 -6.65
N ASP A 68 -8.51 9.11 -7.04
CA ASP A 68 -9.51 8.23 -7.62
C ASP A 68 -9.35 6.78 -7.13
N ASP A 69 -9.29 5.80 -8.01
CA ASP A 69 -9.12 4.40 -7.64
C ASP A 69 -7.83 4.20 -6.80
N ALA A 70 -7.90 3.36 -5.77
CA ALA A 70 -6.69 2.82 -5.16
C ALA A 70 -5.98 1.89 -6.14
N ILE A 71 -4.66 1.74 -6.00
CA ILE A 71 -3.87 0.89 -6.91
C ILE A 71 -4.35 -0.56 -6.91
N GLY A 72 -4.73 -1.13 -5.77
CA GLY A 72 -5.26 -2.50 -5.68
C GLY A 72 -6.60 -2.63 -6.39
N GLU A 73 -7.48 -1.65 -6.28
CA GLU A 73 -8.73 -1.57 -7.03
C GLU A 73 -8.48 -1.51 -8.55
N ALA A 74 -7.46 -0.75 -8.98
CA ALA A 74 -7.07 -0.71 -10.39
C ALA A 74 -6.57 -2.08 -10.89
N PHE A 75 -5.76 -2.81 -10.10
CA PHE A 75 -5.37 -4.20 -10.39
C PHE A 75 -6.58 -5.13 -10.51
N ASP A 76 -7.55 -5.04 -9.62
CA ASP A 76 -8.75 -5.90 -9.64
C ASP A 76 -9.63 -5.60 -10.87
N LYS A 77 -9.77 -4.32 -11.24
CA LYS A 77 -10.52 -3.90 -12.44
C LYS A 77 -9.85 -4.38 -13.73
N VAL A 78 -8.51 -4.24 -13.84
CA VAL A 78 -7.75 -4.76 -14.98
C VAL A 78 -7.87 -6.27 -15.07
N ALA A 79 -7.69 -6.99 -13.96
CA ALA A 79 -7.83 -8.45 -13.91
C ALA A 79 -9.19 -8.93 -14.41
N ARG A 80 -10.26 -8.23 -14.00
CA ARG A 80 -11.63 -8.55 -14.45
C ARG A 80 -11.78 -8.42 -15.96
N VAL A 81 -11.24 -7.34 -16.53
CA VAL A 81 -11.33 -7.06 -17.98
C VAL A 81 -10.61 -8.12 -18.80
N VAL A 82 -9.41 -8.51 -18.39
CA VAL A 82 -8.63 -9.54 -19.10
C VAL A 82 -9.07 -10.97 -18.78
N GLY A 83 -10.13 -11.13 -17.96
CA GLY A 83 -10.75 -12.43 -17.65
C GLY A 83 -10.05 -13.24 -16.56
N LEU A 84 -9.23 -12.61 -15.70
CA LEU A 84 -8.51 -13.30 -14.61
C LEU A 84 -9.36 -13.46 -13.33
N GLY A 85 -10.41 -12.63 -13.15
CA GLY A 85 -11.27 -12.66 -11.96
C GLY A 85 -10.60 -12.10 -10.70
N TYR A 86 -11.19 -12.38 -9.54
CA TYR A 86 -10.78 -11.86 -8.23
C TYR A 86 -10.04 -12.93 -7.39
N PRO A 87 -9.09 -12.59 -6.50
CA PRO A 87 -8.41 -11.28 -6.39
C PRO A 87 -7.49 -11.01 -7.60
N GLY A 88 -7.53 -9.77 -8.11
CA GLY A 88 -6.85 -9.43 -9.36
C GLY A 88 -5.34 -9.24 -9.21
N GLY A 89 -4.90 -8.59 -8.15
CA GLY A 89 -3.49 -8.25 -7.94
C GLY A 89 -2.53 -9.45 -8.14
N PRO A 90 -2.69 -10.56 -7.41
CA PRO A 90 -1.82 -11.74 -7.55
C PRO A 90 -1.89 -12.39 -8.95
N LYS A 91 -3.07 -12.36 -9.59
CA LYS A 91 -3.28 -12.96 -10.90
C LYS A 91 -2.63 -12.14 -12.02
N VAL A 92 -2.74 -10.80 -11.94
CA VAL A 92 -2.03 -9.88 -12.83
C VAL A 92 -0.53 -10.04 -12.66
N ASP A 93 -0.03 -10.05 -11.41
CA ASP A 93 1.40 -10.24 -11.12
C ASP A 93 1.95 -11.56 -11.68
N LYS A 94 1.16 -12.64 -11.60
CA LYS A 94 1.53 -13.94 -12.16
C LYS A 94 1.59 -13.90 -13.69
N LEU A 95 0.53 -13.41 -14.34
CA LEU A 95 0.45 -13.38 -15.80
C LEU A 95 1.47 -12.41 -16.41
N ALA A 96 1.74 -11.29 -15.77
CA ALA A 96 2.71 -10.30 -16.22
C ALA A 96 4.15 -10.84 -16.34
N LYS A 97 4.48 -11.94 -15.65
CA LYS A 97 5.81 -12.57 -15.75
C LYS A 97 6.10 -13.18 -17.11
N ASP A 98 5.04 -13.59 -17.83
CA ASP A 98 5.11 -14.18 -19.13
C ASP A 98 5.00 -13.13 -20.26
N GLY A 99 4.80 -11.86 -19.89
CA GLY A 99 4.60 -10.75 -20.82
C GLY A 99 5.79 -9.80 -20.94
N LYS A 100 5.78 -9.03 -22.02
CA LYS A 100 6.72 -7.94 -22.26
C LYS A 100 6.05 -6.60 -22.02
N PRO A 101 6.65 -5.70 -21.20
CA PRO A 101 6.06 -4.40 -20.89
C PRO A 101 6.34 -3.35 -21.97
N GLU A 102 5.86 -3.60 -23.20
CA GLU A 102 6.12 -2.81 -24.42
C GLU A 102 4.94 -1.90 -24.80
N ILE A 103 3.75 -2.09 -24.18
CA ILE A 103 2.57 -1.29 -24.46
C ILE A 103 2.66 0.02 -23.65
N GLU A 104 2.69 1.16 -24.35
CA GLU A 104 2.67 2.46 -23.71
C GLU A 104 1.29 2.76 -23.11
N LEU A 105 1.27 3.10 -21.81
CA LEU A 105 0.07 3.48 -21.09
C LEU A 105 0.24 4.89 -20.52
N PRO A 106 -0.85 5.68 -20.45
CA PRO A 106 -0.77 7.05 -19.97
C PRO A 106 -0.38 7.11 -18.48
N LYS A 107 0.44 8.10 -18.13
CA LYS A 107 0.78 8.43 -16.76
C LYS A 107 0.20 9.78 -16.39
N THR A 108 -0.55 9.83 -15.28
CA THR A 108 -1.02 11.09 -14.73
C THR A 108 0.01 11.62 -13.74
N HIS A 109 0.46 12.84 -13.93
CA HIS A 109 1.39 13.52 -13.05
C HIS A 109 0.71 14.71 -12.37
N PHE A 110 0.98 14.85 -11.07
CA PHE A 110 0.57 16.00 -10.29
C PHE A 110 1.81 16.78 -9.83
N GLU A 111 1.64 18.07 -9.61
CA GLU A 111 2.71 18.92 -9.02
C GLU A 111 3.06 18.43 -7.61
N ASN A 112 2.03 18.06 -6.84
CA ASN A 112 2.18 17.37 -5.54
C ASN A 112 2.44 15.88 -5.72
N MET A 113 2.44 15.13 -4.62
CA MET A 113 2.69 13.67 -4.60
C MET A 113 1.41 12.83 -4.63
N ASP A 114 0.30 13.38 -5.13
CA ASP A 114 -0.94 12.63 -5.32
C ASP A 114 -0.79 11.59 -6.44
N PHE A 115 -1.69 10.62 -6.43
CA PHE A 115 -1.76 9.55 -7.42
C PHE A 115 -3.09 9.58 -8.17
N SER A 116 -3.12 8.99 -9.36
CA SER A 116 -4.34 8.65 -10.11
C SER A 116 -4.08 7.39 -10.92
N PHE A 117 -5.02 6.45 -10.85
CA PHE A 117 -4.93 5.17 -11.55
C PHE A 117 -6.12 4.95 -12.51
N SER A 118 -7.15 5.79 -12.45
CA SER A 118 -8.33 5.65 -13.30
C SER A 118 -8.02 5.82 -14.78
N GLY A 119 -7.11 6.70 -15.14
CA GLY A 119 -6.68 6.91 -16.53
C GLY A 119 -5.99 5.67 -17.10
N ILE A 120 -5.06 5.07 -16.37
CA ILE A 120 -4.33 3.87 -16.80
C ILE A 120 -5.29 2.68 -16.93
N LYS A 121 -6.15 2.47 -15.93
CA LYS A 121 -7.20 1.45 -15.95
C LYS A 121 -8.06 1.59 -17.21
N THR A 122 -8.53 2.79 -17.48
CA THR A 122 -9.38 3.06 -18.66
C THR A 122 -8.67 2.79 -19.98
N ALA A 123 -7.38 3.16 -20.06
CA ALA A 123 -6.55 2.85 -21.23
C ALA A 123 -6.44 1.34 -21.48
N VAL A 124 -6.17 0.55 -20.43
CA VAL A 124 -6.12 -0.92 -20.51
C VAL A 124 -7.44 -1.50 -20.97
N ILE A 125 -8.57 -1.03 -20.43
CA ILE A 125 -9.91 -1.47 -20.82
C ILE A 125 -10.18 -1.18 -22.29
N ASN A 126 -9.87 0.03 -22.74
CA ASN A 126 -10.09 0.46 -24.11
C ASN A 126 -9.22 -0.33 -25.09
N LEU A 127 -7.94 -0.59 -24.76
CA LEU A 127 -7.07 -1.41 -25.60
C LEU A 127 -7.60 -2.84 -25.75
N HIS A 128 -8.03 -3.47 -24.67
CA HIS A 128 -8.60 -4.81 -24.71
C HIS A 128 -9.93 -4.86 -25.48
N HIS A 129 -10.78 -3.84 -25.37
CA HIS A 129 -12.03 -3.76 -26.14
C HIS A 129 -11.77 -3.53 -27.65
N LYS A 130 -10.76 -2.73 -27.98
CA LYS A 130 -10.37 -2.46 -29.37
C LYS A 130 -9.77 -3.69 -30.06
N ASP A 131 -8.97 -4.45 -29.32
CA ASP A 131 -8.37 -5.70 -29.76
C ASP A 131 -8.55 -6.79 -28.71
N PRO A 132 -9.62 -7.60 -28.80
CA PRO A 132 -9.85 -8.71 -27.86
C PRO A 132 -8.76 -9.80 -27.90
N ASN A 133 -7.94 -9.84 -28.95
CA ASN A 133 -6.82 -10.78 -29.12
C ASN A 133 -5.49 -10.22 -28.62
N ILE A 134 -5.45 -8.98 -28.10
CA ILE A 134 -4.26 -8.39 -27.53
C ILE A 134 -3.61 -9.36 -26.53
N ASN A 135 -2.29 -9.46 -26.57
CA ASN A 135 -1.57 -10.31 -25.60
C ASN A 135 -1.82 -9.82 -24.17
N LYS A 136 -2.61 -10.58 -23.43
CA LYS A 136 -3.01 -10.24 -22.06
C LYS A 136 -1.82 -10.19 -21.10
N ALA A 137 -0.78 -11.00 -21.34
CA ALA A 137 0.43 -10.99 -20.52
C ALA A 137 1.21 -9.69 -20.73
N ASP A 138 1.36 -9.23 -21.97
CA ASP A 138 2.02 -7.96 -22.29
C ASP A 138 1.24 -6.77 -21.73
N LEU A 139 -0.08 -6.81 -21.83
CA LEU A 139 -0.96 -5.78 -21.26
C LEU A 139 -0.84 -5.71 -19.74
N CYS A 140 -0.83 -6.86 -19.04
CA CYS A 140 -0.61 -6.93 -17.60
C CYS A 140 0.79 -6.47 -17.19
N ALA A 141 1.83 -6.85 -17.94
CA ALA A 141 3.20 -6.43 -17.70
C ALA A 141 3.37 -4.91 -17.87
N SER A 142 2.79 -4.34 -18.92
CA SER A 142 2.81 -2.91 -19.21
C SER A 142 2.05 -2.09 -18.15
N PHE A 143 0.87 -2.58 -17.76
CA PHE A 143 0.10 -1.98 -16.66
C PHE A 143 0.92 -1.96 -15.36
N GLN A 144 1.46 -3.12 -14.96
CA GLN A 144 2.23 -3.26 -13.73
C GLN A 144 3.49 -2.39 -13.73
N LYS A 145 4.20 -2.30 -14.84
CA LYS A 145 5.35 -1.41 -15.03
C LYS A 145 4.93 0.05 -14.84
N THR A 146 3.89 0.50 -15.56
CA THR A 146 3.46 1.90 -15.56
C THR A 146 3.03 2.37 -14.17
N VAL A 147 2.22 1.57 -13.46
CA VAL A 147 1.81 1.94 -12.08
C VAL A 147 3.01 1.96 -11.14
N THR A 148 3.96 1.03 -11.29
CA THR A 148 5.17 0.99 -10.47
C THR A 148 6.05 2.22 -10.68
N GLU A 149 6.19 2.67 -11.93
CA GLU A 149 6.94 3.88 -12.27
C GLU A 149 6.34 5.13 -11.60
N ILE A 150 5.00 5.27 -11.61
CA ILE A 150 4.31 6.37 -10.90
C ILE A 150 4.60 6.33 -9.40
N LEU A 151 4.54 5.14 -8.77
CA LEU A 151 4.84 5.00 -7.35
C LEU A 151 6.27 5.45 -7.03
N ILE A 152 7.24 4.98 -7.83
CA ILE A 152 8.67 5.30 -7.64
C ILE A 152 8.94 6.80 -7.87
N GLU A 153 8.32 7.41 -8.87
CA GLU A 153 8.47 8.84 -9.15
C GLU A 153 8.01 9.69 -7.96
N ASN A 154 6.84 9.39 -7.38
CA ASN A 154 6.34 10.12 -6.23
C ASN A 154 7.17 9.88 -4.95
N VAL A 155 7.64 8.67 -4.73
CA VAL A 155 8.57 8.38 -3.63
C VAL A 155 9.87 9.17 -3.78
N LYS A 156 10.43 9.28 -5.00
CA LYS A 156 11.61 10.11 -5.26
C LYS A 156 11.36 11.59 -5.00
N LYS A 157 10.18 12.12 -5.36
CA LYS A 157 9.79 13.51 -5.01
C LYS A 157 9.77 13.70 -3.49
N ALA A 158 9.19 12.75 -2.75
CA ALA A 158 9.13 12.80 -1.29
C ALA A 158 10.53 12.74 -0.65
N ILE A 159 11.41 11.86 -1.14
CA ILE A 159 12.82 11.80 -0.69
C ILE A 159 13.50 13.15 -0.90
N LYS A 160 13.30 13.77 -2.08
CA LYS A 160 13.90 15.08 -2.39
C LYS A 160 13.36 16.18 -1.47
N LEU A 161 12.06 16.14 -1.14
CA LEU A 161 11.41 17.13 -0.28
C LEU A 161 11.85 16.99 1.19
N THR A 162 11.90 15.76 1.70
CA THR A 162 12.08 15.48 3.14
C THR A 162 13.53 15.14 3.50
N ASN A 163 14.38 14.85 2.52
CA ASN A 163 15.73 14.31 2.68
C ASN A 163 15.77 12.97 3.44
N ILE A 164 14.63 12.25 3.57
CA ILE A 164 14.54 10.95 4.21
C ILE A 164 14.81 9.86 3.18
N LYS A 165 15.84 9.03 3.41
CA LYS A 165 16.26 7.96 2.52
C LYS A 165 15.79 6.56 2.95
N THR A 166 15.02 6.46 4.02
CA THR A 166 14.40 5.20 4.45
C THR A 166 12.97 5.15 3.91
N VAL A 167 12.68 4.15 3.09
CA VAL A 167 11.38 3.94 2.45
C VAL A 167 10.82 2.59 2.86
N VAL A 168 9.58 2.58 3.29
CA VAL A 168 8.85 1.40 3.76
C VAL A 168 7.64 1.17 2.85
N LEU A 169 7.46 -0.05 2.37
CA LEU A 169 6.23 -0.46 1.69
C LEU A 169 5.26 -1.07 2.70
N ALA A 170 3.97 -0.83 2.55
CA ALA A 170 2.92 -1.38 3.40
C ALA A 170 1.63 -1.66 2.62
N GLY A 171 0.78 -2.53 3.15
CA GLY A 171 -0.50 -2.90 2.55
C GLY A 171 -0.41 -4.08 1.58
N GLY A 172 -1.57 -4.65 1.21
CA GLY A 172 -1.64 -5.91 0.45
C GLY A 172 -0.95 -5.89 -0.91
N VAL A 173 -0.95 -4.75 -1.60
CA VAL A 173 -0.28 -4.62 -2.91
C VAL A 173 1.24 -4.60 -2.79
N SER A 174 1.79 -4.34 -1.59
CA SER A 174 3.23 -4.47 -1.33
C SER A 174 3.76 -5.91 -1.47
N ALA A 175 2.87 -6.91 -1.59
CA ALA A 175 3.23 -8.28 -1.90
C ALA A 175 3.54 -8.51 -3.39
N ASN A 176 3.18 -7.58 -4.29
CA ASN A 176 3.41 -7.69 -5.72
C ASN A 176 4.91 -7.83 -6.03
N SER A 177 5.27 -8.89 -6.77
CA SER A 177 6.67 -9.27 -6.98
C SER A 177 7.45 -8.24 -7.83
N TYR A 178 6.80 -7.64 -8.81
CA TYR A 178 7.42 -6.62 -9.67
C TYR A 178 7.66 -5.32 -8.92
N ILE A 179 6.67 -4.86 -8.14
CA ILE A 179 6.80 -3.67 -7.29
C ILE A 179 7.95 -3.86 -6.31
N ARG A 180 8.00 -4.99 -5.59
CA ARG A 180 9.09 -5.30 -4.64
C ARG A 180 10.45 -5.25 -5.33
N LYS A 181 10.61 -5.95 -6.44
CA LYS A 181 11.86 -5.97 -7.22
C LYS A 181 12.27 -4.56 -7.66
N SER A 182 11.34 -3.77 -8.19
CA SER A 182 11.61 -2.41 -8.67
C SER A 182 12.01 -1.45 -7.56
N PHE A 183 11.43 -1.60 -6.36
CA PHE A 183 11.82 -0.79 -5.21
C PHE A 183 13.20 -1.19 -4.67
N LEU A 184 13.56 -2.48 -4.64
CA LEU A 184 14.90 -2.93 -4.24
C LEU A 184 16.00 -2.37 -5.15
N GLU A 185 15.72 -2.09 -6.42
CA GLU A 185 16.69 -1.41 -7.31
C GLU A 185 17.05 0.01 -6.83
N LEU A 186 16.23 0.63 -5.98
CA LEU A 186 16.53 1.94 -5.41
C LEU A 186 17.65 1.88 -4.35
N GLU A 187 17.94 0.72 -3.76
CA GLU A 187 19.03 0.53 -2.80
C GLU A 187 20.39 0.84 -3.42
N LYS A 188 20.53 0.62 -4.74
CA LYS A 188 21.72 1.02 -5.52
C LYS A 188 21.96 2.55 -5.51
N LYS A 189 21.00 3.34 -5.02
CA LYS A 189 21.03 4.81 -4.92
C LYS A 189 21.09 5.31 -3.48
N ASP A 190 21.59 4.50 -2.57
CA ASP A 190 21.71 4.83 -1.13
C ASP A 190 20.33 5.12 -0.47
N ILE A 191 19.28 4.39 -0.91
CA ILE A 191 17.94 4.43 -0.33
C ILE A 191 17.70 3.09 0.36
N LYS A 192 17.41 3.11 1.66
CA LYS A 192 17.07 1.89 2.42
C LYS A 192 15.61 1.51 2.17
N ILE A 193 15.38 0.27 1.77
CA ILE A 193 14.03 -0.23 1.47
C ILE A 193 13.63 -1.29 2.51
N TYR A 194 12.48 -1.09 3.12
CA TYR A 194 11.87 -2.06 4.04
C TYR A 194 10.52 -2.52 3.50
N MET A 195 10.26 -3.81 3.59
CA MET A 195 9.01 -4.43 3.13
C MET A 195 8.60 -5.50 4.12
N PRO A 196 7.30 -5.61 4.46
CA PRO A 196 6.88 -6.64 5.40
C PRO A 196 7.03 -8.03 4.79
N ASP A 197 7.13 -9.06 5.63
CA ASP A 197 6.98 -10.45 5.20
C ASP A 197 5.67 -10.61 4.43
N LEU A 198 5.65 -11.45 3.40
CA LEU A 198 4.47 -11.64 2.55
C LEU A 198 3.20 -11.96 3.34
N LYS A 199 3.32 -12.74 4.41
CA LYS A 199 2.22 -13.10 5.32
C LYS A 199 1.65 -11.94 6.13
N LEU A 200 2.39 -10.82 6.21
CA LEU A 200 2.01 -9.61 6.94
C LEU A 200 1.56 -8.46 6.02
N CYS A 201 1.61 -8.64 4.69
CA CYS A 201 1.18 -7.61 3.74
C CYS A 201 -0.33 -7.37 3.78
N THR A 202 -1.12 -8.44 3.90
CA THR A 202 -2.58 -8.38 3.96
C THR A 202 -3.08 -8.21 5.39
N ASP A 203 -4.38 -7.98 5.56
CA ASP A 203 -5.02 -7.81 6.88
C ASP A 203 -4.72 -9.00 7.80
N ASN A 204 -4.23 -8.68 8.99
CA ASN A 204 -3.91 -9.68 10.00
C ASN A 204 -3.96 -9.07 11.41
N ALA A 205 -4.14 -9.91 12.42
CA ALA A 205 -4.22 -9.45 13.81
C ALA A 205 -2.88 -8.92 14.35
N ALA A 206 -1.75 -9.46 13.85
CA ALA A 206 -0.43 -9.06 14.34
C ALA A 206 -0.09 -7.60 14.00
N MET A 207 -0.50 -7.11 12.81
CA MET A 207 -0.32 -5.70 12.44
C MET A 207 -1.07 -4.76 13.38
N ILE A 208 -2.29 -5.14 13.79
CA ILE A 208 -3.11 -4.36 14.73
C ILE A 208 -2.49 -4.41 16.12
N ALA A 209 -2.01 -5.56 16.57
CA ALA A 209 -1.33 -5.69 17.85
C ALA A 209 -0.04 -4.86 17.90
N SER A 210 0.74 -4.83 16.82
CA SER A 210 1.95 -4.02 16.71
C SER A 210 1.64 -2.52 16.83
N ALA A 211 0.68 -2.01 16.07
CA ALA A 211 0.25 -0.61 16.18
C ALA A 211 -0.35 -0.30 17.57
N GLY A 212 -1.15 -1.22 18.10
CA GLY A 212 -1.72 -1.11 19.45
C GLY A 212 -0.67 -1.02 20.53
N TYR A 213 0.44 -1.76 20.41
CA TYR A 213 1.56 -1.67 21.34
C TYR A 213 2.16 -0.25 21.39
N TYR A 214 2.46 0.34 20.22
CA TYR A 214 3.01 1.70 20.18
C TYR A 214 2.02 2.75 20.69
N ASN A 215 0.74 2.62 20.35
CA ASN A 215 -0.32 3.48 20.93
C ASN A 215 -0.38 3.33 22.46
N TYR A 216 -0.28 2.09 22.96
CA TYR A 216 -0.34 1.81 24.39
C TYR A 216 0.84 2.42 25.16
N ILE A 217 2.07 2.25 24.70
CA ILE A 217 3.25 2.85 25.39
C ILE A 217 3.26 4.37 25.30
N ASN A 218 2.62 4.95 24.27
CA ASN A 218 2.40 6.38 24.11
C ASN A 218 1.20 6.91 24.93
N GLY A 219 0.66 6.11 25.83
CA GLY A 219 -0.36 6.51 26.79
C GLY A 219 -1.80 6.40 26.30
N LYS A 220 -2.06 5.96 25.05
CA LYS A 220 -3.43 5.83 24.54
C LYS A 220 -4.19 4.75 25.30
N ARG A 221 -5.37 5.13 25.77
CA ARG A 221 -6.37 4.24 26.39
C ARG A 221 -7.73 4.68 25.92
N ASP A 222 -8.54 3.73 25.52
CA ASP A 222 -9.93 3.97 25.09
C ASP A 222 -10.88 3.33 26.10
N ASP A 223 -12.06 3.90 26.23
CA ASP A 223 -13.12 3.36 27.06
C ASP A 223 -14.03 2.37 26.31
N LEU A 224 -15.01 1.81 27.00
CA LEU A 224 -15.96 0.88 26.41
C LEU A 224 -16.99 1.55 25.50
N ALA A 225 -17.04 2.90 25.43
CA ALA A 225 -17.85 3.65 24.47
C ALA A 225 -17.20 3.71 23.09
N LEU A 226 -15.89 3.38 22.97
CA LEU A 226 -15.19 3.34 21.67
C LEU A 226 -16.03 2.63 20.60
N ASN A 227 -16.17 3.26 19.43
CA ASN A 227 -16.87 2.67 18.29
C ASN A 227 -16.00 2.65 17.03
N ALA A 228 -16.36 1.79 16.06
CA ALA A 228 -15.70 1.78 14.78
C ALA A 228 -16.06 3.04 13.99
N ILE A 229 -15.05 3.71 13.45
CA ILE A 229 -15.20 4.87 12.58
C ILE A 229 -14.76 4.45 11.18
N PRO A 230 -15.68 4.23 10.23
CA PRO A 230 -15.33 3.91 8.86
C PRO A 230 -14.49 5.05 8.24
N ASN A 231 -13.52 4.69 7.41
CA ASN A 231 -12.67 5.66 6.70
C ASN A 231 -11.92 6.65 7.61
N LEU A 232 -11.63 6.23 8.86
CA LEU A 232 -10.82 7.04 9.77
C LEU A 232 -9.47 7.32 9.13
N LYS A 233 -9.16 8.60 8.96
CA LYS A 233 -7.86 9.06 8.43
C LYS A 233 -6.75 8.81 9.46
N LEU A 234 -5.51 8.72 8.95
CA LEU A 234 -4.31 8.76 9.79
C LEU A 234 -4.21 10.08 10.54
#